data_f1391de5c1b32ecbddcc67ce49ff2c0d
#
_entry.id   f1391de5c1b32ecbddcc67ce49ff2c0d
#
_cell.length_a   1.000
_cell.length_b   1.000
_cell.length_c   1.000
_cell.angle_alpha   90.00
_cell.angle_beta   90.00
_cell.angle_gamma   90.00
#
_symmetry.space_group_name_H-M   'P 1'
#
loop_
_entity.id
_entity.type
_entity.pdbx_description
1 polymer ?
#
loop_
_entity_poly.entity_id
_entity_poly.type
_entity_poly.pdbx_seq_one_letter_code
_entity_poly.pdbx_strand_id
1 'polypeptide(L)'
;MRIDFVKKTLAITMAIMFFGLAPLNGAQDKPADNMQILRDKIKADKKLVVASNMELTESEAKNFWPIYDEYQKELQKINRRLVGLLESYADDSRKKSLTDDKAKKLIDEANAIEQAEVNLKSTFAPKLSKTLPVIKVARYLQIENKIRAVVKYDLAQGVPLMK
;
A
#
# COMPACT_ATOMS: atom_id res chain seq x y z
N MET A 1 9.17 9.71 -20.15
CA MET A 1 7.70 9.80 -20.27
C MET A 1 6.92 8.95 -19.26
N ARG A 2 7.51 7.94 -18.56
CA ARG A 2 6.80 7.07 -17.59
C ARG A 2 7.11 7.34 -16.11
N ILE A 3 8.03 8.25 -15.80
CA ILE A 3 8.41 8.58 -14.41
C ILE A 3 7.39 9.49 -13.75
N ASP A 4 6.78 10.40 -14.52
CA ASP A 4 5.68 11.22 -14.02
C ASP A 4 4.47 10.36 -13.60
N PHE A 5 4.30 9.21 -14.24
CA PHE A 5 3.30 8.22 -13.88
C PHE A 5 3.62 7.58 -12.51
N VAL A 6 4.89 7.19 -12.28
CA VAL A 6 5.31 6.59 -11.00
C VAL A 6 5.18 7.61 -9.85
N LYS A 7 5.61 8.86 -10.08
CA LYS A 7 5.43 9.95 -9.09
C LYS A 7 3.95 10.22 -8.80
N LYS A 8 3.11 10.24 -9.84
CA LYS A 8 1.66 10.41 -9.68
C LYS A 8 1.01 9.23 -8.97
N THR A 9 1.42 8.00 -9.29
CA THR A 9 0.86 6.78 -8.67
C THR A 9 1.22 6.69 -7.18
N LEU A 10 2.39 7.19 -6.79
CA LEU A 10 2.85 7.12 -5.41
C LEU A 10 2.41 8.32 -4.54
N ALA A 11 2.26 9.52 -5.12
CA ALA A 11 1.63 10.66 -4.46
C ALA A 11 0.13 10.40 -4.17
N ILE A 12 -0.47 9.50 -4.91
CA ILE A 12 -1.86 9.05 -4.82
C ILE A 12 -2.08 8.05 -3.65
N THR A 13 -1.02 7.54 -3.02
CA THR A 13 -1.08 6.52 -1.96
C THR A 13 -1.70 6.96 -0.64
N MET A 14 -2.33 8.12 -0.54
CA MET A 14 -2.96 8.56 0.70
C MET A 14 -4.48 8.47 0.74
N ALA A 15 -5.12 7.91 -0.29
CA ALA A 15 -6.57 7.86 -0.30
C ALA A 15 -7.10 6.52 -0.84
N ILE A 16 -7.83 5.71 -0.07
CA ILE A 16 -8.36 4.41 -0.50
C ILE A 16 -9.68 3.98 0.12
N MET A 17 -10.55 3.40 -0.66
CA MET A 17 -11.82 2.81 -0.25
C MET A 17 -12.10 1.36 -0.63
N PHE A 18 -13.06 0.71 -0.02
CA PHE A 18 -13.30 -0.70 0.10
C PHE A 18 -14.63 -1.24 -0.45
N PHE A 19 -14.69 -2.53 -0.56
CA PHE A 19 -15.84 -3.30 -1.04
C PHE A 19 -16.53 -4.04 0.10
N GLY A 20 -17.81 -3.81 0.29
CA GLY A 20 -18.65 -4.65 1.14
C GLY A 20 -18.87 -6.01 0.47
N LEU A 21 -18.70 -7.09 1.24
CA LEU A 21 -19.17 -8.41 0.82
C LEU A 21 -20.70 -8.42 0.87
N ALA A 22 -21.33 -8.19 -0.28
CA ALA A 22 -22.70 -8.62 -0.50
C ALA A 22 -22.70 -10.15 -0.72
N PRO A 23 -23.78 -10.87 -0.34
CA PRO A 23 -23.83 -12.31 -0.55
C PRO A 23 -23.72 -12.63 -2.04
N LEU A 24 -22.98 -13.71 -2.33
CA LEU A 24 -22.76 -14.28 -3.65
C LEU A 24 -24.12 -14.65 -4.31
N ASN A 25 -24.68 -13.73 -5.06
CA ASN A 25 -25.65 -14.03 -6.09
C ASN A 25 -25.22 -13.32 -7.37
N GLY A 26 -24.85 -14.11 -8.33
CA GLY A 26 -24.39 -13.93 -9.67
C GLY A 26 -24.63 -12.59 -10.36
N ALA A 27 -23.62 -11.74 -10.38
CA ALA A 27 -23.27 -10.92 -11.53
C ALA A 27 -21.76 -11.02 -11.69
N GLN A 28 -21.31 -11.58 -12.77
CA GLN A 28 -19.91 -11.78 -13.10
C GLN A 28 -19.35 -10.45 -13.62
N ASP A 29 -19.18 -9.48 -12.71
CA ASP A 29 -18.45 -8.25 -13.00
C ASP A 29 -17.02 -8.61 -13.38
N LYS A 30 -16.56 -8.08 -14.51
CA LYS A 30 -15.22 -8.37 -15.03
C LYS A 30 -14.19 -7.98 -13.98
N PRO A 31 -13.20 -8.85 -13.63
CA PRO A 31 -12.20 -8.55 -12.60
C PRO A 31 -11.43 -7.25 -12.83
N ALA A 32 -11.28 -6.83 -14.10
CA ALA A 32 -10.63 -5.58 -14.48
C ALA A 32 -11.42 -4.33 -14.04
N ASP A 33 -12.75 -4.36 -14.14
CA ASP A 33 -13.61 -3.23 -13.76
C ASP A 33 -13.60 -3.04 -12.23
N ASN A 34 -13.59 -4.13 -11.48
CA ASN A 34 -13.50 -4.10 -10.02
C ASN A 34 -12.15 -3.54 -9.54
N MET A 35 -11.07 -3.86 -10.22
CA MET A 35 -9.74 -3.31 -9.91
C MET A 35 -9.64 -1.82 -10.22
N GLN A 36 -10.26 -1.35 -11.29
CA GLN A 36 -10.29 0.07 -11.63
C GLN A 36 -11.10 0.86 -10.61
N ILE A 37 -12.30 0.38 -10.26
CA ILE A 37 -13.13 0.98 -9.21
C ILE A 37 -12.38 1.03 -7.87
N LEU A 38 -11.66 -0.03 -7.52
CA LEU A 38 -10.83 -0.06 -6.32
C LEU A 38 -9.72 0.98 -6.37
N ARG A 39 -9.01 1.12 -7.51
CA ARG A 39 -7.97 2.15 -7.71
C ARG A 39 -8.52 3.56 -7.55
N ASP A 40 -9.65 3.85 -8.14
CA ASP A 40 -10.25 5.20 -8.11
C ASP A 40 -10.74 5.55 -6.70
N LYS A 41 -11.30 4.58 -6.03
CA LYS A 41 -11.63 4.69 -4.61
C LYS A 41 -10.39 4.84 -3.74
N ILE A 42 -9.31 4.10 -3.99
CA ILE A 42 -7.97 4.22 -3.39
C ILE A 42 -7.41 5.65 -3.54
N LYS A 43 -7.68 6.28 -4.68
CA LYS A 43 -7.23 7.66 -4.97
C LYS A 43 -8.01 8.72 -4.20
N ALA A 44 -9.26 8.44 -3.84
CA ALA A 44 -10.14 9.42 -3.23
C ALA A 44 -9.92 9.59 -1.72
N ASP A 45 -10.01 8.54 -0.92
CA ASP A 45 -9.77 8.62 0.54
C ASP A 45 -9.50 7.26 1.20
N LYS A 46 -8.26 6.99 1.62
CA LYS A 46 -7.87 5.76 2.32
C LYS A 46 -8.56 5.61 3.68
N LYS A 47 -8.69 6.69 4.44
CA LYS A 47 -9.23 6.66 5.80
C LYS A 47 -10.71 6.27 5.78
N LEU A 48 -11.45 6.77 4.79
CA LEU A 48 -12.85 6.43 4.58
C LEU A 48 -13.05 4.95 4.26
N VAL A 49 -12.11 4.35 3.54
CA VAL A 49 -12.09 2.90 3.27
C VAL A 49 -12.00 2.09 4.52
N VAL A 50 -10.98 2.40 5.30
CA VAL A 50 -10.76 1.70 6.54
C VAL A 50 -12.00 1.87 7.42
N ALA A 51 -12.53 3.10 7.53
CA ALA A 51 -13.72 3.40 8.29
C ALA A 51 -14.93 2.54 7.91
N SER A 52 -15.24 2.49 6.61
CA SER A 52 -16.42 1.77 6.11
C SER A 52 -16.33 0.24 6.22
N ASN A 53 -15.12 -0.30 6.47
CA ASN A 53 -14.90 -1.74 6.51
C ASN A 53 -14.46 -2.29 7.86
N MET A 54 -14.14 -1.41 8.81
CA MET A 54 -13.74 -1.84 10.14
C MET A 54 -14.91 -2.10 11.08
N GLU A 55 -16.10 -1.55 10.79
CA GLU A 55 -17.30 -1.71 11.63
C GLU A 55 -16.98 -1.43 13.12
N LEU A 56 -16.30 -0.30 13.36
CA LEU A 56 -15.89 0.08 14.72
C LEU A 56 -17.07 0.68 15.47
N THR A 57 -17.18 0.34 16.75
CA THR A 57 -17.99 1.12 17.70
C THR A 57 -17.33 2.47 17.95
N GLU A 58 -18.07 3.44 18.52
CA GLU A 58 -17.52 4.76 18.85
C GLU A 58 -16.30 4.66 19.79
N SER A 59 -16.38 3.78 20.79
CA SER A 59 -15.28 3.54 21.73
C SER A 59 -14.05 2.95 21.06
N GLU A 60 -14.24 1.97 20.18
CA GLU A 60 -13.15 1.38 19.38
C GLU A 60 -12.53 2.41 18.44
N ALA A 61 -13.35 3.20 17.74
CA ALA A 61 -12.90 4.22 16.81
C ALA A 61 -12.02 5.27 17.50
N LYS A 62 -12.43 5.74 18.69
CA LYS A 62 -11.67 6.72 19.49
C LYS A 62 -10.24 6.25 19.77
N ASN A 63 -10.04 4.96 20.04
CA ASN A 63 -8.73 4.40 20.35
C ASN A 63 -7.96 3.93 19.10
N PHE A 64 -8.66 3.53 18.05
CA PHE A 64 -8.07 3.03 16.82
C PHE A 64 -7.42 4.13 15.97
N TRP A 65 -8.12 5.26 15.76
CA TRP A 65 -7.66 6.28 14.81
C TRP A 65 -6.29 6.88 15.14
N PRO A 66 -5.94 7.16 16.41
CA PRO A 66 -4.58 7.62 16.72
C PRO A 66 -3.50 6.61 16.32
N ILE A 67 -3.74 5.31 16.54
CA ILE A 67 -2.80 4.24 16.17
C ILE A 67 -2.72 4.09 14.64
N TYR A 68 -3.86 4.21 13.95
CA TYR A 68 -3.92 4.25 12.50
C TYR A 68 -3.09 5.40 11.94
N ASP A 69 -3.25 6.61 12.44
CA ASP A 69 -2.52 7.78 11.96
C ASP A 69 -1.00 7.62 12.19
N GLU A 70 -0.58 7.04 13.32
CA GLU A 70 0.82 6.66 13.57
C GLU A 70 1.32 5.61 12.57
N TYR A 71 0.54 4.55 12.32
CA TYR A 71 0.87 3.53 11.31
C TYR A 71 1.04 4.14 9.93
N GLN A 72 0.13 5.00 9.49
CA GLN A 72 0.20 5.65 8.18
C GLN A 72 1.43 6.57 8.06
N LYS A 73 1.80 7.26 9.12
CA LYS A 73 3.02 8.09 9.17
C LYS A 73 4.28 7.25 8.96
N GLU A 74 4.39 6.11 9.62
CA GLU A 74 5.54 5.21 9.44
C GLU A 74 5.52 4.54 8.05
N LEU A 75 4.36 4.11 7.57
CA LEU A 75 4.21 3.58 6.22
C LEU A 75 4.63 4.59 5.15
N GLN A 76 4.34 5.88 5.36
CA GLN A 76 4.76 6.94 4.45
C GLN A 76 6.29 7.07 4.36
N LYS A 77 7.04 6.81 5.44
CA LYS A 77 8.51 6.77 5.38
C LYS A 77 9.01 5.64 4.49
N ILE A 78 8.39 4.46 4.60
CA ILE A 78 8.70 3.30 3.76
C ILE A 78 8.37 3.61 2.29
N ASN A 79 7.23 4.23 2.03
CA ASN A 79 6.82 4.62 0.69
C ASN A 79 7.80 5.63 0.05
N ARG A 80 8.32 6.60 0.82
CA ARG A 80 9.35 7.52 0.30
C ARG A 80 10.63 6.79 -0.12
N ARG A 81 11.06 5.77 0.63
CA ARG A 81 12.20 4.92 0.23
C ARG A 81 11.93 4.19 -1.08
N LEU A 82 10.72 3.63 -1.23
CA LEU A 82 10.32 2.96 -2.47
C LEU A 82 10.33 3.93 -3.67
N VAL A 83 9.85 5.17 -3.50
CA VAL A 83 9.96 6.20 -4.55
C VAL A 83 11.40 6.45 -4.94
N GLY A 84 12.28 6.70 -3.96
CA GLY A 84 13.69 6.94 -4.19
C GLY A 84 14.38 5.77 -4.91
N LEU A 85 14.04 4.53 -4.54
CA LEU A 85 14.52 3.32 -5.21
C LEU A 85 14.12 3.31 -6.71
N LEU A 86 12.85 3.57 -7.00
CA LEU A 86 12.32 3.57 -8.37
C LEU A 86 12.89 4.73 -9.20
N GLU A 87 13.06 5.91 -8.61
CA GLU A 87 13.67 7.06 -9.27
C GLU A 87 15.15 6.79 -9.59
N SER A 88 15.91 6.20 -8.66
CA SER A 88 17.30 5.81 -8.87
C SER A 88 17.44 4.81 -10.02
N TYR A 89 16.62 3.75 -10.01
CA TYR A 89 16.60 2.78 -11.09
C TYR A 89 16.24 3.42 -12.44
N ALA A 90 15.22 4.27 -12.47
CA ALA A 90 14.78 4.92 -13.69
C ALA A 90 15.84 5.87 -14.28
N ASP A 91 16.58 6.56 -13.41
CA ASP A 91 17.67 7.46 -13.82
C ASP A 91 18.86 6.67 -14.39
N ASP A 92 19.27 5.59 -13.72
CA ASP A 92 20.36 4.74 -14.20
C ASP A 92 20.00 4.03 -15.50
N SER A 93 18.77 3.56 -15.65
CA SER A 93 18.27 2.93 -16.85
C SER A 93 18.27 3.90 -18.05
N ARG A 94 17.82 5.15 -17.83
CA ARG A 94 17.83 6.19 -18.91
C ARG A 94 19.23 6.57 -19.33
N LYS A 95 20.15 6.69 -18.38
CA LYS A 95 21.54 7.06 -18.63
C LYS A 95 22.39 5.88 -19.14
N LYS A 96 21.81 4.67 -19.21
CA LYS A 96 22.53 3.43 -19.52
C LYS A 96 23.76 3.23 -18.62
N SER A 97 23.63 3.62 -17.35
CA SER A 97 24.71 3.61 -16.36
C SER A 97 24.47 2.55 -15.27
N LEU A 98 23.58 1.59 -15.48
CA LEU A 98 23.35 0.47 -14.60
C LEU A 98 24.55 -0.47 -14.63
N THR A 99 25.11 -0.77 -13.45
CA THR A 99 26.20 -1.73 -13.24
C THR A 99 25.76 -2.78 -12.23
N ASP A 100 26.51 -3.89 -12.13
CA ASP A 100 26.22 -4.94 -11.14
C ASP A 100 26.21 -4.39 -9.70
N ASP A 101 27.13 -3.49 -9.37
CA ASP A 101 27.17 -2.85 -8.05
C ASP A 101 25.93 -2.00 -7.77
N LYS A 102 25.42 -1.28 -8.78
CA LYS A 102 24.19 -0.52 -8.66
C LYS A 102 22.98 -1.44 -8.58
N ALA A 103 22.92 -2.48 -9.42
CA ALA A 103 21.88 -3.49 -9.36
C ALA A 103 21.83 -4.16 -7.99
N LYS A 104 22.98 -4.53 -7.42
CA LYS A 104 23.07 -5.07 -6.07
C LYS A 104 22.49 -4.12 -5.02
N LYS A 105 22.84 -2.83 -5.05
CA LYS A 105 22.30 -1.82 -4.12
C LYS A 105 20.77 -1.69 -4.26
N LEU A 106 20.23 -1.74 -5.48
CA LEU A 106 18.78 -1.71 -5.72
C LEU A 106 18.08 -2.94 -5.13
N ILE A 107 18.68 -4.13 -5.26
CA ILE A 107 18.17 -5.37 -4.64
C ILE A 107 18.19 -5.28 -3.13
N ASP A 108 19.31 -4.83 -2.54
CA ASP A 108 19.47 -4.71 -1.09
C ASP A 108 18.43 -3.73 -0.52
N GLU A 109 18.22 -2.58 -1.16
CA GLU A 109 17.22 -1.60 -0.73
C GLU A 109 15.78 -2.11 -0.93
N ALA A 110 15.49 -2.82 -2.03
CA ALA A 110 14.18 -3.43 -2.25
C ALA A 110 13.84 -4.41 -1.12
N ASN A 111 14.77 -5.30 -0.78
CA ASN A 111 14.61 -6.26 0.33
C ASN A 111 14.44 -5.55 1.68
N ALA A 112 15.23 -4.49 1.93
CA ALA A 112 15.11 -3.70 3.16
C ALA A 112 13.76 -2.98 3.28
N ILE A 113 13.18 -2.52 2.17
CA ILE A 113 11.84 -1.93 2.12
C ILE A 113 10.78 -2.99 2.46
N GLU A 114 10.86 -4.19 1.87
CA GLU A 114 9.92 -5.28 2.18
C GLU A 114 10.00 -5.71 3.64
N GLN A 115 11.22 -5.82 4.17
CA GLN A 115 11.41 -6.13 5.59
C GLN A 115 10.84 -5.03 6.50
N ALA A 116 11.00 -3.76 6.13
CA ALA A 116 10.41 -2.64 6.86
C ALA A 116 8.87 -2.69 6.88
N GLU A 117 8.23 -3.13 5.79
CA GLU A 117 6.77 -3.35 5.75
C GLU A 117 6.32 -4.47 6.70
N VAL A 118 7.07 -5.57 6.76
CA VAL A 118 6.80 -6.68 7.69
C VAL A 118 6.98 -6.19 9.14
N ASN A 119 8.07 -5.51 9.43
CA ASN A 119 8.38 -4.98 10.77
C ASN A 119 7.31 -3.98 11.24
N LEU A 120 6.84 -3.11 10.34
CA LEU A 120 5.76 -2.17 10.65
C LEU A 120 4.51 -2.90 11.12
N LYS A 121 4.05 -3.91 10.37
CA LYS A 121 2.87 -4.71 10.74
C LYS A 121 3.08 -5.43 12.08
N SER A 122 4.24 -6.05 12.26
CA SER A 122 4.58 -6.78 13.48
C SER A 122 4.64 -5.87 14.71
N THR A 123 5.06 -4.60 14.53
CA THR A 123 5.11 -3.60 15.61
C THR A 123 3.71 -3.09 15.97
N PHE A 124 2.85 -2.90 14.97
CA PHE A 124 1.54 -2.28 15.21
C PHE A 124 0.44 -3.28 15.57
N ALA A 125 0.54 -4.54 15.16
CA ALA A 125 -0.45 -5.56 15.52
C ALA A 125 -0.65 -5.69 17.06
N PRO A 126 0.40 -5.77 17.88
CA PRO A 126 0.24 -5.77 19.34
C PRO A 126 -0.33 -4.46 19.91
N LYS A 127 0.00 -3.29 19.33
CA LYS A 127 -0.56 -2.01 19.76
C LYS A 127 -2.08 -1.99 19.51
N LEU A 128 -2.51 -2.41 18.32
CA LEU A 128 -3.93 -2.51 17.96
C LEU A 128 -4.70 -3.51 18.82
N SER A 129 -4.08 -4.65 19.16
CA SER A 129 -4.70 -5.69 19.99
C SER A 129 -4.97 -5.25 21.45
N LYS A 130 -4.38 -4.13 21.88
CA LYS A 130 -4.71 -3.53 23.18
C LYS A 130 -6.01 -2.73 23.15
N THR A 131 -6.49 -2.36 21.97
CA THR A 131 -7.64 -1.46 21.79
C THR A 131 -8.79 -2.11 21.01
N LEU A 132 -8.51 -3.19 20.28
CA LEU A 132 -9.47 -3.90 19.44
C LEU A 132 -9.44 -5.40 19.68
N PRO A 133 -10.58 -6.10 19.47
CA PRO A 133 -10.58 -7.55 19.32
C PRO A 133 -9.63 -8.00 18.21
N VAL A 134 -8.92 -9.11 18.42
CA VAL A 134 -7.92 -9.63 17.46
C VAL A 134 -8.49 -9.83 16.05
N ILE A 135 -9.76 -10.22 15.95
CA ILE A 135 -10.45 -10.37 14.65
C ILE A 135 -10.53 -9.03 13.89
N LYS A 136 -10.72 -7.91 14.56
CA LYS A 136 -10.72 -6.57 13.96
C LYS A 136 -9.32 -6.11 13.60
N VAL A 137 -8.31 -6.47 14.41
CA VAL A 137 -6.90 -6.25 14.05
C VAL A 137 -6.54 -7.02 12.77
N ALA A 138 -6.91 -8.30 12.68
CA ALA A 138 -6.70 -9.10 11.48
C ALA A 138 -7.41 -8.49 10.26
N ARG A 139 -8.67 -8.03 10.41
CA ARG A 139 -9.43 -7.32 9.37
C ARG A 139 -8.69 -6.07 8.89
N TYR A 140 -8.19 -5.23 9.80
CA TYR A 140 -7.41 -4.05 9.44
C TYR A 140 -6.15 -4.40 8.63
N LEU A 141 -5.37 -5.39 9.09
CA LEU A 141 -4.17 -5.82 8.38
C LEU A 141 -4.49 -6.44 7.01
N GLN A 142 -5.65 -7.12 6.87
CA GLN A 142 -6.12 -7.59 5.55
C GLN A 142 -6.46 -6.42 4.63
N ILE A 143 -7.09 -5.36 5.15
CA ILE A 143 -7.37 -4.13 4.40
C ILE A 143 -6.06 -3.52 3.91
N GLU A 144 -5.09 -3.29 4.79
CA GLU A 144 -3.78 -2.75 4.43
C GLU A 144 -3.07 -3.62 3.38
N ASN A 145 -3.14 -4.95 3.50
CA ASN A 145 -2.53 -5.85 2.52
C ASN A 145 -3.20 -5.76 1.14
N LYS A 146 -4.53 -5.67 1.07
CA LYS A 146 -5.26 -5.47 -0.20
C LYS A 146 -4.86 -4.15 -0.87
N ILE A 147 -4.80 -3.09 -0.09
CA ILE A 147 -4.33 -1.78 -0.51
C ILE A 147 -2.91 -1.88 -1.10
N ARG A 148 -2.01 -2.54 -0.35
CA ARG A 148 -0.62 -2.68 -0.76
C ARG A 148 -0.47 -3.51 -2.05
N ALA A 149 -1.29 -4.53 -2.21
CA ALA A 149 -1.30 -5.35 -3.43
C ALA A 149 -1.66 -4.52 -4.67
N VAL A 150 -2.64 -3.62 -4.58
CA VAL A 150 -3.01 -2.70 -5.67
C VAL A 150 -1.86 -1.78 -6.02
N VAL A 151 -1.22 -1.16 -5.02
CA VAL A 151 -0.06 -0.27 -5.23
C VAL A 151 1.10 -1.03 -5.88
N LYS A 152 1.45 -2.23 -5.38
CA LYS A 152 2.52 -3.06 -5.95
C LYS A 152 2.22 -3.47 -7.39
N TYR A 153 0.96 -3.81 -7.70
CA TYR A 153 0.54 -4.15 -9.06
C TYR A 153 0.71 -2.96 -10.02
N ASP A 154 0.26 -1.77 -9.65
CA ASP A 154 0.39 -0.56 -10.46
C ASP A 154 1.86 -0.20 -10.70
N LEU A 155 2.70 -0.32 -9.68
CA LEU A 155 4.14 -0.10 -9.81
C LEU A 155 4.79 -1.12 -10.74
N ALA A 156 4.44 -2.41 -10.61
CA ALA A 156 4.98 -3.47 -11.47
C ALA A 156 4.67 -3.25 -12.95
N GLN A 157 3.50 -2.68 -13.28
CA GLN A 157 3.16 -2.32 -14.66
C GLN A 157 4.00 -1.16 -15.21
N GLY A 158 4.44 -0.24 -14.35
CA GLY A 158 5.18 0.98 -14.73
C GLY A 158 6.70 0.82 -14.79
N VAL A 159 7.26 -0.22 -14.17
CA VAL A 159 8.70 -0.44 -14.03
C VAL A 159 9.17 -1.49 -15.04
N PRO A 160 9.99 -1.12 -16.05
CA PRO A 160 10.53 -2.07 -17.02
C PRO A 160 11.55 -3.01 -16.35
N LEU A 161 11.76 -4.18 -16.94
CA LEU A 161 12.83 -5.09 -16.53
C LEU A 161 14.21 -4.49 -16.82
N MET A 162 15.19 -4.82 -15.97
CA MET A 162 16.61 -4.53 -16.22
C MET A 162 17.08 -5.24 -17.52
N LYS A 163 17.93 -4.56 -18.31
CA LYS A 163 18.53 -5.09 -19.52
C LYS A 163 20.01 -5.20 -19.36
#